data_f2b50bb31d1b974a7de2df120b13a7fb
#
_entry.id   f2b50bb31d1b974a7de2df120b13a7fb
#
_cell.length_a   1.000
_cell.length_b   1.000
_cell.length_c   1.000
_cell.angle_alpha   90.00
_cell.angle_beta   90.00
_cell.angle_gamma   90.00
#
_symmetry.space_group_name_H-M   'P 1'
#
loop_
_entity.id
_entity.type
_entity.pdbx_description
1 polymer ?
#
loop_
_entity_poly.entity_id
_entity_poly.type
_entity_poly.pdbx_seq_one_letter_code
_entity_poly.pdbx_strand_id
1 'polypeptide(L)'
;MNERDFFDERPETKKANYSCPHCRERADYDVRWLRRTKKSQMPRGMNEQQKAQFSKARDYMVRVDDQITCQRCRKRFDIPNFQTVVFI
;
A
#
# COMPACT_ATOMS: atom_id res chain seq x y z
N MET A 1 -19.64 9.68 -7.03
CA MET A 1 -18.64 8.68 -7.45
C MET A 1 -17.39 8.86 -6.61
N ASN A 2 -16.91 7.81 -5.96
CA ASN A 2 -15.75 7.90 -5.09
C ASN A 2 -14.51 7.32 -5.79
N GLU A 3 -13.36 7.39 -5.12
CA GLU A 3 -12.08 6.94 -5.65
C GLU A 3 -12.07 5.45 -6.04
N ARG A 4 -12.89 4.63 -5.41
CA ARG A 4 -13.00 3.20 -5.73
C ARG A 4 -13.46 2.95 -7.15
N ASP A 5 -14.21 3.88 -7.73
CA ASP A 5 -14.70 3.74 -9.11
C ASP A 5 -13.59 3.94 -10.15
N PHE A 6 -12.45 4.49 -9.73
CA PHE A 6 -11.32 4.77 -10.63
C PHE A 6 -10.27 3.67 -10.61
N PHE A 7 -10.23 2.84 -9.55
CA PHE A 7 -9.16 1.88 -9.33
C PHE A 7 -9.67 0.48 -9.08
N ASP A 8 -8.90 -0.49 -9.57
CA ASP A 8 -9.00 -1.89 -9.15
C ASP A 8 -8.00 -2.14 -8.03
N GLU A 9 -8.45 -2.82 -6.97
CA GLU A 9 -7.63 -3.08 -5.79
C GLU A 9 -7.21 -4.55 -5.76
N ARG A 10 -5.93 -4.80 -5.45
CA ARG A 10 -5.41 -6.15 -5.25
C ARG A 10 -4.51 -6.18 -4.02
N PRO A 11 -4.68 -7.17 -3.13
CA PRO A 11 -3.72 -7.36 -2.06
C PRO A 11 -2.40 -7.87 -2.63
N GLU A 12 -1.29 -7.35 -2.12
CA GLU A 12 0.04 -7.76 -2.51
C GLU A 12 0.92 -7.81 -1.28
N THR A 13 1.75 -8.85 -1.18
CA THR A 13 2.70 -9.01 -0.09
C THR A 13 4.10 -8.78 -0.62
N LYS A 14 4.85 -7.91 0.06
CA LYS A 14 6.25 -7.64 -0.27
C LYS A 14 7.13 -7.97 0.92
N LYS A 15 8.29 -8.55 0.66
CA LYS A 15 9.30 -8.77 1.69
C LYS A 15 10.08 -7.50 1.93
N ALA A 16 10.30 -7.19 3.21
CA ALA A 16 11.11 -6.07 3.63
C ALA A 16 12.00 -6.49 4.79
N ASN A 17 13.22 -5.99 4.81
CA ASN A 17 14.18 -6.29 5.88
C ASN A 17 14.11 -5.19 6.93
N TYR A 18 13.84 -5.58 8.18
CA TYR A 18 13.78 -4.65 9.31
C TYR A 18 14.56 -5.20 10.49
N SER A 19 15.07 -4.29 11.31
CA SER A 19 15.71 -4.60 12.60
C SER A 19 14.70 -4.40 13.71
N CYS A 20 14.54 -5.41 14.57
CA CYS A 20 13.71 -5.28 15.75
C CYS A 20 14.36 -4.30 16.74
N PRO A 21 13.65 -3.25 17.21
CA PRO A 21 14.21 -2.31 18.18
C PRO A 21 14.41 -2.89 19.56
N HIS A 22 13.79 -4.03 19.86
CA HIS A 22 13.88 -4.69 21.18
C HIS A 22 15.08 -5.64 21.28
N CYS A 23 15.28 -6.49 20.27
CA CYS A 23 16.37 -7.47 20.29
C CYS A 23 17.45 -7.18 19.26
N ARG A 24 17.25 -6.17 18.41
CA ARG A 24 18.17 -5.73 17.35
C ARG A 24 18.47 -6.80 16.29
N GLU A 25 17.65 -7.83 16.21
CA GLU A 25 17.79 -8.86 15.18
C GLU A 25 17.21 -8.38 13.86
N ARG A 26 17.94 -8.57 12.77
CA ARG A 26 17.45 -8.31 11.43
C ARG A 26 16.81 -9.55 10.85
N ALA A 27 15.66 -9.36 10.20
CA ALA A 27 14.97 -10.44 9.51
C ALA A 27 14.14 -9.89 8.37
N ASP A 28 13.79 -10.78 7.44
CA ASP A 28 12.83 -10.45 6.38
C ASP A 28 11.43 -10.67 6.90
N TYR A 29 10.57 -9.71 6.65
CA TYR A 29 9.16 -9.75 7.04
C TYR A 29 8.27 -9.59 5.82
N ASP A 30 7.14 -10.26 5.84
CA ASP A 30 6.11 -10.08 4.84
C ASP A 30 5.23 -8.91 5.24
N VAL A 31 5.21 -7.88 4.41
CA VAL A 31 4.41 -6.68 4.62
C VAL A 31 3.29 -6.66 3.59
N ARG A 32 2.07 -6.50 4.08
CA ARG A 32 0.90 -6.45 3.20
C ARG A 32 0.72 -5.06 2.64
N TRP A 33 0.47 -5.01 1.35
CA TRP A 33 0.18 -3.81 0.59
C TRP A 33 -1.11 -3.99 -0.18
N LEU A 34 -1.76 -2.90 -0.47
CA LEU A 34 -2.90 -2.86 -1.38
C LEU A 34 -2.47 -2.15 -2.66
N ARG A 35 -2.40 -2.89 -3.74
CA ARG A 35 -2.09 -2.32 -5.06
C ARG A 35 -3.37 -1.77 -5.66
N ARG A 36 -3.36 -0.49 -5.97
CA ARG A 36 -4.48 0.19 -6.62
C ARG A 36 -4.08 0.57 -8.03
N THR A 37 -4.70 -0.09 -9.00
CA THR A 37 -4.41 0.09 -10.40
C THR A 37 -5.55 0.85 -11.06
N LYS A 38 -5.22 1.90 -11.79
CA LYS A 38 -6.21 2.68 -12.52
C LYS A 38 -6.93 1.79 -13.52
N LYS A 39 -8.25 1.89 -13.58
CA LYS A 39 -9.05 1.12 -14.53
C LYS A 39 -8.67 1.46 -15.96
N SER A 40 -8.68 0.46 -16.83
CA SER A 40 -8.33 0.65 -18.25
C SER A 40 -9.37 1.47 -19.00
N GLN A 41 -10.61 1.45 -18.53
CA GLN A 41 -11.71 2.20 -19.15
C GLN A 41 -12.29 3.20 -18.15
N MET A 42 -12.62 4.38 -18.65
CA MET A 42 -13.28 5.40 -17.86
C MET A 42 -14.69 4.94 -17.47
N PRO A 43 -15.06 5.01 -16.18
CA PRO A 43 -16.42 4.66 -15.76
C PRO A 43 -17.47 5.53 -16.45
N ARG A 44 -18.63 4.96 -16.70
CA ARG A 44 -19.75 5.70 -17.29
C ARG A 44 -20.36 6.66 -16.30
N GLY A 45 -20.96 7.74 -16.82
CA GLY A 45 -21.68 8.70 -15.99
C GLY A 45 -20.79 9.73 -15.28
N MET A 46 -19.52 9.81 -15.63
CA MET A 46 -18.63 10.81 -15.07
C MET A 46 -18.88 12.19 -15.69
N ASN A 47 -18.90 13.23 -14.84
CA ASN A 47 -18.90 14.59 -15.32
C ASN A 47 -17.47 15.00 -15.74
N GLU A 48 -17.31 16.21 -16.30
CA GLU A 48 -16.00 16.68 -16.79
C GLU A 48 -14.95 16.78 -15.69
N GLN A 49 -15.35 17.19 -14.49
CA GLN A 49 -14.45 17.29 -13.35
C GLN A 49 -13.93 15.91 -12.94
N GLN A 50 -14.79 14.92 -12.89
CA GLN A 50 -14.41 13.54 -12.59
C GLN A 50 -13.53 12.95 -13.69
N LYS A 51 -13.81 13.24 -14.95
CA LYS A 51 -12.96 12.81 -16.07
C LYS A 51 -11.54 13.38 -15.96
N ALA A 52 -11.44 14.65 -15.57
CA ALA A 52 -10.14 15.27 -15.37
C ALA A 52 -9.37 14.61 -14.20
N GLN A 53 -10.06 14.31 -13.12
CA GLN A 53 -9.46 13.58 -11.99
C GLN A 53 -8.99 12.19 -12.40
N PHE A 54 -9.80 11.47 -13.17
CA PHE A 54 -9.45 10.14 -13.66
C PHE A 54 -8.22 10.17 -14.55
N SER A 55 -8.12 11.12 -15.46
CA SER A 55 -6.96 11.23 -16.36
C SER A 55 -5.67 11.59 -15.64
N LYS A 56 -5.76 12.26 -14.48
CA LYS A 56 -4.59 12.57 -13.64
C LYS A 56 -4.25 11.46 -12.64
N ALA A 57 -5.13 10.50 -12.47
CA ALA A 57 -4.93 9.40 -11.53
C ALA A 57 -3.76 8.51 -11.97
N ARG A 58 -2.99 8.02 -11.01
CA ARG A 58 -1.83 7.15 -11.23
C ARG A 58 -1.96 5.90 -10.39
N ASP A 59 -1.35 4.82 -10.88
CA ASP A 59 -1.27 3.59 -10.10
C ASP A 59 -0.40 3.82 -8.86
N TYR A 60 -0.83 3.26 -7.74
CA TYR A 60 -0.07 3.37 -6.50
C TYR A 60 -0.34 2.19 -5.58
N MET A 61 0.50 2.05 -4.57
CA MET A 61 0.35 1.04 -3.52
C MET A 61 0.22 1.73 -2.16
N VAL A 62 -0.66 1.18 -1.33
CA VAL A 62 -0.86 1.63 0.06
C VAL A 62 -0.45 0.51 1.00
N ARG A 63 0.39 0.81 1.98
CA ARG A 63 0.77 -0.16 2.99
C ARG A 63 -0.38 -0.40 3.96
N VAL A 64 -0.72 -1.67 4.16
CA VAL A 64 -1.79 -2.08 5.06
C VAL A 64 -1.27 -2.30 6.48
N ASP A 65 -0.07 -2.88 6.61
CA ASP A 65 0.53 -3.20 7.91
C ASP A 65 1.34 -2.02 8.44
N ASP A 66 1.05 -1.60 9.68
CA ASP A 66 1.82 -0.57 10.37
C ASP A 66 2.78 -1.15 11.40
N GLN A 67 2.50 -2.37 11.86
CA GLN A 67 3.29 -3.08 12.86
C GLN A 67 3.58 -4.49 12.40
N ILE A 68 4.72 -5.02 12.84
CA ILE A 68 5.10 -6.40 12.60
C ILE A 68 5.61 -7.02 13.91
N THR A 69 5.54 -8.36 13.99
CA THR A 69 6.00 -9.10 15.15
C THR A 69 7.37 -9.69 14.87
N CYS A 70 8.33 -9.43 15.74
CA CYS A 70 9.68 -9.98 15.63
C CYS A 70 9.62 -11.50 15.68
N GLN A 71 10.33 -12.15 14.76
CA GLN A 71 10.37 -13.62 14.70
C GLN A 71 11.16 -14.23 15.85
N ARG A 72 12.09 -13.49 16.44
CA ARG A 72 12.97 -13.97 17.50
C ARG A 72 12.41 -13.71 18.90
N CYS A 73 12.16 -12.44 19.24
CA CYS A 73 11.67 -12.06 20.57
C CYS A 73 10.15 -12.00 20.68
N ARG A 74 9.46 -12.09 19.55
CA ARG A 74 8.00 -12.07 19.43
C ARG A 74 7.31 -10.81 19.93
N LYS A 75 8.06 -9.73 20.08
CA LYS A 75 7.50 -8.43 20.42
C LYS A 75 7.09 -7.70 19.16
N ARG A 76 5.98 -6.98 19.23
CA ARG A 76 5.56 -6.09 18.13
C ARG A 76 6.40 -4.84 18.11
N PHE A 77 6.68 -4.35 16.91
CA PHE A 77 7.30 -3.06 16.74
C PHE A 77 6.71 -2.36 15.50
N ASP A 78 6.78 -1.04 15.51
CA ASP A 78 6.30 -0.25 14.39
C ASP A 78 7.27 -0.36 13.22
N ILE A 79 6.72 -0.43 12.01
CA ILE A 79 7.54 -0.39 10.82
C ILE A 79 8.22 0.98 10.74
N PRO A 80 9.57 1.02 10.70
CA PRO A 80 10.30 2.29 10.79
C PRO A 80 10.18 3.18 9.56
N ASN A 81 9.62 2.66 8.47
CA ASN A 81 9.43 3.42 7.25
C ASN A 81 8.05 4.11 7.26
N PHE A 82 8.03 5.42 7.25
CA PHE A 82 6.80 6.20 7.26
C PHE A 82 6.15 6.36 5.88
N GLN A 83 6.80 5.88 4.84
CA GLN A 83 6.24 5.92 3.50
C GLN A 83 5.17 4.85 3.35
N THR A 84 3.91 5.25 3.41
CA THR A 84 2.75 4.35 3.32
C THR A 84 2.12 4.31 1.93
N VAL A 85 2.52 5.22 1.05
CA VAL A 85 2.02 5.31 -0.33
C VAL A 85 3.22 5.35 -1.27
N VAL A 86 3.19 4.49 -2.29
CA VAL A 86 4.23 4.41 -3.31
C VAL A 86 3.57 4.45 -4.69
N PHE A 87 3.94 5.40 -5.52
CA PHE A 87 3.51 5.44 -6.92
C PHE A 87 4.30 4.44 -7.76
N ILE A 88 3.59 3.79 -8.67
CA ILE A 88 4.16 2.75 -9.51
C ILE A 88 4.29 3.23 -10.94
#